data_8aac2b615b9ae18c8ebdeef6e2f363a6
#
_entry.id   8aac2b615b9ae18c8ebdeef6e2f363a6
#
_cell.length_a   1.000
_cell.length_b   1.000
_cell.length_c   1.000
_cell.angle_alpha   90.00
_cell.angle_beta   90.00
_cell.angle_gamma   90.00
#
_symmetry.space_group_name_H-M   'P 1'
#
loop_
_entity.id
_entity.type
_entity.pdbx_description
1 polymer ?
#
loop_
_entity_poly.entity_id
_entity_poly.type
_entity_poly.pdbx_seq_one_letter_code
_entity_poly.pdbx_strand_id
1 'polypeptide(L)'
;MVPDSLLMLGGISELRSLMDARIEQLGIKDSVLYMGSQRDVSPYYQAMDAFLLPSLYEGLGIVYVEAQCAGLPCFASADAVPPEAKVTDLLHYVSLKESAEQWAHEMRDALEKTGERRNHADDVRAAGYDIRDVAARLQDLYLNRAGRA
;
A
#
# COMPACT_ATOMS: atom_id res chain seq x y z
N MET A 1 2.08 -7.50 -20.03
CA MET A 1 1.04 -7.79 -19.01
C MET A 1 1.30 -9.21 -18.52
N VAL A 2 1.20 -9.47 -17.23
CA VAL A 2 1.22 -10.84 -16.71
C VAL A 2 -0.10 -11.47 -17.15
N PRO A 3 -0.13 -12.58 -17.89
CA PRO A 3 -1.37 -13.26 -18.22
C PRO A 3 -2.14 -13.57 -16.93
N ASP A 4 -3.45 -13.44 -16.97
CA ASP A 4 -4.36 -13.73 -15.85
C ASP A 4 -4.23 -12.81 -14.62
N SER A 5 -3.64 -11.62 -14.77
CA SER A 5 -3.61 -10.63 -13.69
C SER A 5 -4.88 -9.78 -13.66
N LEU A 6 -5.34 -9.43 -12.44
CA LEU A 6 -6.50 -8.58 -12.19
C LEU A 6 -6.05 -7.34 -11.40
N LEU A 7 -6.37 -6.16 -11.92
CA LEU A 7 -6.11 -4.89 -11.25
C LEU A 7 -7.35 -4.46 -10.46
N MET A 8 -7.24 -4.40 -9.14
CA MET A 8 -8.25 -3.82 -8.26
C MET A 8 -7.95 -2.34 -8.01
N LEU A 9 -8.88 -1.45 -8.38
CA LEU A 9 -8.76 -0.01 -8.15
C LEU A 9 -9.72 0.42 -7.02
N GLY A 10 -9.14 0.79 -5.87
CA GLY A 10 -9.87 1.33 -4.73
C GLY A 10 -9.84 2.86 -4.69
N GLY A 11 -10.88 3.47 -4.12
CA GLY A 11 -10.98 4.91 -3.95
C GLY A 11 -11.95 5.60 -4.91
N ILE A 12 -12.04 6.91 -4.75
CA ILE A 12 -12.81 7.81 -5.64
C ILE A 12 -11.80 8.66 -6.41
N SER A 13 -11.99 8.79 -7.71
CA SER A 13 -11.12 9.60 -8.55
C SER A 13 -11.92 10.54 -9.44
N GLU A 14 -11.56 11.82 -9.44
CA GLU A 14 -12.05 12.81 -10.41
C GLU A 14 -11.55 12.50 -11.84
N LEU A 15 -10.47 11.72 -11.94
CA LEU A 15 -9.87 11.32 -13.21
C LEU A 15 -10.46 10.01 -13.75
N ARG A 16 -11.64 9.58 -13.27
CA ARG A 16 -12.26 8.30 -13.65
C ARG A 16 -12.39 8.15 -15.17
N SER A 17 -12.91 9.18 -15.86
CA SER A 17 -13.08 9.12 -17.31
C SER A 17 -11.76 8.99 -18.08
N LEU A 18 -10.69 9.60 -17.56
CA LEU A 18 -9.35 9.48 -18.14
C LEU A 18 -8.81 8.05 -17.95
N MET A 19 -9.03 7.46 -16.77
CA MET A 19 -8.66 6.08 -16.48
C MET A 19 -9.42 5.10 -17.40
N ASP A 20 -10.74 5.28 -17.55
CA ASP A 20 -11.57 4.44 -18.41
C ASP A 20 -11.10 4.49 -19.87
N ALA A 21 -10.80 5.69 -20.39
CA ALA A 21 -10.25 5.85 -21.73
C ALA A 21 -8.89 5.12 -21.89
N ARG A 22 -8.04 5.18 -20.85
CA ARG A 22 -6.74 4.50 -20.88
C ARG A 22 -6.88 2.98 -20.83
N ILE A 23 -7.80 2.48 -20.02
CA ILE A 23 -8.11 1.05 -19.92
C ILE A 23 -8.61 0.51 -21.26
N GLU A 24 -9.47 1.26 -21.92
CA GLU A 24 -10.01 0.91 -23.23
C GLU A 24 -8.91 0.93 -24.30
N GLN A 25 -8.07 1.96 -24.33
CA GLN A 25 -6.91 2.06 -25.22
C GLN A 25 -5.95 0.87 -25.08
N LEU A 26 -5.77 0.39 -23.84
CA LEU A 26 -4.89 -0.75 -23.54
C LEU A 26 -5.57 -2.10 -23.76
N GLY A 27 -6.89 -2.14 -24.00
CA GLY A 27 -7.65 -3.39 -24.21
C GLY A 27 -7.71 -4.28 -22.96
N ILE A 28 -7.64 -3.69 -21.75
CA ILE A 28 -7.56 -4.44 -20.47
C ILE A 28 -8.83 -4.34 -19.63
N LYS A 29 -9.95 -3.99 -20.22
CA LYS A 29 -11.21 -3.74 -19.50
C LYS A 29 -11.65 -4.91 -18.63
N ASP A 30 -11.51 -6.13 -19.13
CA ASP A 30 -11.90 -7.35 -18.42
C ASP A 30 -10.95 -7.73 -17.28
N SER A 31 -9.78 -7.06 -17.22
CA SER A 31 -8.76 -7.26 -16.17
C SER A 31 -8.74 -6.13 -15.13
N VAL A 32 -9.75 -5.26 -15.10
CA VAL A 32 -9.82 -4.13 -14.16
C VAL A 32 -11.13 -4.15 -13.38
N LEU A 33 -11.04 -4.18 -12.06
CA LEU A 33 -12.16 -4.06 -11.14
C LEU A 33 -12.11 -2.74 -10.38
N TYR A 34 -13.20 -1.97 -10.45
CA TYR A 34 -13.37 -0.77 -9.63
C TYR A 34 -14.15 -1.08 -8.36
N MET A 35 -13.51 -0.90 -7.22
CA MET A 35 -14.08 -1.19 -5.92
C MET A 35 -14.74 0.03 -5.27
N GLY A 36 -14.47 1.24 -5.81
CA GLY A 36 -14.94 2.49 -5.20
C GLY A 36 -14.32 2.74 -3.81
N SER A 37 -14.95 3.60 -3.02
CA SER A 37 -14.54 3.86 -1.64
C SER A 37 -15.08 2.78 -0.70
N GLN A 38 -14.18 2.20 0.09
CA GLN A 38 -14.52 1.16 1.05
C GLN A 38 -14.24 1.66 2.47
N ARG A 39 -15.12 1.36 3.41
CA ARG A 39 -14.92 1.68 4.83
C ARG A 39 -13.93 0.74 5.52
N ASP A 40 -13.98 -0.53 5.14
CA ASP A 40 -13.07 -1.57 5.59
C ASP A 40 -12.33 -2.12 4.37
N VAL A 41 -11.01 -1.91 4.35
CA VAL A 41 -10.12 -2.36 3.27
C VAL A 41 -9.46 -3.69 3.58
N SER A 42 -9.60 -4.20 4.80
CA SER A 42 -8.95 -5.44 5.24
C SER A 42 -9.29 -6.66 4.37
N PRO A 43 -10.56 -6.90 3.95
CA PRO A 43 -10.88 -8.03 3.07
C PRO A 43 -10.19 -7.93 1.70
N TYR A 44 -9.98 -6.70 1.21
CA TYR A 44 -9.30 -6.47 -0.07
C TYR A 44 -7.81 -6.78 0.03
N TYR A 45 -7.13 -6.34 1.09
CA TYR A 45 -5.75 -6.74 1.34
C TYR A 45 -5.62 -8.27 1.44
N GLN A 46 -6.60 -8.96 2.02
CA GLN A 46 -6.56 -10.42 2.07
C GLN A 46 -6.73 -11.09 0.70
N ALA A 47 -7.46 -10.47 -0.23
CA ALA A 47 -7.71 -11.00 -1.56
C ALA A 47 -6.61 -10.67 -2.59
N MET A 48 -5.73 -9.70 -2.30
CA MET A 48 -4.65 -9.27 -3.18
C MET A 48 -3.43 -10.19 -3.06
N ASP A 49 -2.62 -10.26 -4.13
CA ASP A 49 -1.28 -10.86 -4.14
C ASP A 49 -0.18 -9.80 -4.02
N ALA A 50 -0.46 -8.56 -4.41
CA ALA A 50 0.45 -7.42 -4.30
C ALA A 50 -0.34 -6.12 -4.07
N PHE A 51 0.30 -5.16 -3.40
CA PHE A 51 -0.19 -3.79 -3.26
C PHE A 51 0.68 -2.82 -4.03
N LEU A 52 0.08 -2.01 -4.91
CA LEU A 52 0.77 -1.04 -5.76
C LEU A 52 0.16 0.34 -5.58
N LEU A 53 0.98 1.33 -5.22
CA LEU A 53 0.56 2.73 -5.18
C LEU A 53 1.73 3.65 -5.58
N PRO A 54 1.84 4.05 -6.87
CA PRO A 54 2.89 4.93 -7.37
C PRO A 54 2.54 6.40 -7.09
N SER A 55 2.55 6.80 -5.82
CA SER A 55 2.21 8.16 -5.38
C SER A 55 3.22 9.19 -5.89
N LEU A 56 2.73 10.37 -6.32
CA LEU A 56 3.55 11.55 -6.61
C LEU A 56 3.94 12.30 -5.32
N TYR A 57 3.06 12.28 -4.34
CA TYR A 57 3.24 12.91 -3.04
C TYR A 57 2.62 12.02 -1.97
N GLU A 58 3.33 11.83 -0.86
CA GLU A 58 2.85 11.03 0.26
C GLU A 58 3.37 11.63 1.57
N GLY A 59 2.53 11.62 2.61
CA GLY A 59 2.97 11.95 3.96
C GLY A 59 3.74 10.78 4.56
N LEU A 60 3.03 9.83 5.16
CA LEU A 60 3.59 8.56 5.62
C LEU A 60 3.21 7.41 4.70
N GLY A 61 1.99 7.43 4.16
CA GLY A 61 1.45 6.33 3.38
C GLY A 61 1.04 5.15 4.27
N ILE A 62 0.15 5.39 5.24
CA ILE A 62 -0.31 4.37 6.19
C ILE A 62 -0.85 3.11 5.50
N VAL A 63 -1.38 3.26 4.29
CA VAL A 63 -1.85 2.13 3.46
C VAL A 63 -0.76 1.11 3.13
N TYR A 64 0.51 1.54 3.05
CA TYR A 64 1.63 0.61 2.89
C TYR A 64 1.88 -0.19 4.17
N VAL A 65 1.73 0.45 5.35
CA VAL A 65 1.86 -0.25 6.64
C VAL A 65 0.74 -1.28 6.80
N GLU A 66 -0.49 -0.92 6.42
CA GLU A 66 -1.65 -1.83 6.42
C GLU A 66 -1.44 -3.02 5.49
N ALA A 67 -0.97 -2.78 4.26
CA ALA A 67 -0.70 -3.84 3.29
C ALA A 67 0.44 -4.76 3.75
N GLN A 68 1.53 -4.21 4.30
CA GLN A 68 2.62 -5.00 4.89
C GLN A 68 2.13 -5.81 6.10
N CYS A 69 1.26 -5.25 6.96
CA CYS A 69 0.61 -5.97 8.05
C CYS A 69 -0.13 -7.21 7.56
N ALA A 70 -0.82 -7.08 6.43
CA ALA A 70 -1.53 -8.18 5.77
C ALA A 70 -0.59 -9.17 5.04
N GLY A 71 0.71 -8.96 5.05
CA GLY A 71 1.70 -9.83 4.40
C GLY A 71 1.80 -9.67 2.89
N LEU A 72 1.46 -8.49 2.35
CA LEU A 72 1.54 -8.22 0.93
C LEU A 72 2.90 -7.63 0.53
N PRO A 73 3.52 -8.11 -0.55
CA PRO A 73 4.51 -7.34 -1.27
C PRO A 73 3.92 -6.00 -1.71
N CYS A 74 4.58 -4.90 -1.36
CA CYS A 74 4.12 -3.55 -1.60
C CYS A 74 5.11 -2.82 -2.50
N PHE A 75 4.60 -2.03 -3.46
CA PHE A 75 5.41 -1.28 -4.40
C PHE A 75 5.06 0.20 -4.30
N ALA A 76 6.05 1.00 -3.92
CA ALA A 76 5.92 2.42 -3.63
C ALA A 76 6.89 3.24 -4.47
N SER A 77 6.53 4.50 -4.74
CA SER A 77 7.45 5.43 -5.39
C SER A 77 8.60 5.83 -4.46
N ALA A 78 9.83 5.58 -4.89
CA ALA A 78 11.05 5.94 -4.15
C ALA A 78 11.20 7.45 -3.93
N ASP A 79 10.61 8.25 -4.82
CA ASP A 79 10.74 9.71 -4.83
C ASP A 79 9.72 10.41 -3.91
N ALA A 80 8.71 9.71 -3.39
CA ALA A 80 7.60 10.32 -2.66
C ALA A 80 7.31 9.67 -1.30
N VAL A 81 7.58 8.37 -1.13
CA VAL A 81 7.22 7.62 0.07
C VAL A 81 8.41 7.57 1.03
N PRO A 82 8.26 8.03 2.29
CA PRO A 82 9.37 8.08 3.23
C PRO A 82 9.78 6.68 3.72
N PRO A 83 11.05 6.51 4.15
CA PRO A 83 11.56 5.21 4.60
C PRO A 83 10.84 4.68 5.85
N GLU A 84 10.21 5.55 6.64
CA GLU A 84 9.42 5.19 7.82
C GLU A 84 8.20 4.32 7.49
N ALA A 85 7.70 4.37 6.24
CA ALA A 85 6.65 3.48 5.75
C ALA A 85 7.10 2.02 5.64
N LYS A 86 8.42 1.76 5.59
CA LYS A 86 8.96 0.41 5.48
C LYS A 86 9.09 -0.21 6.87
N VAL A 87 8.11 -1.02 7.26
CA VAL A 87 8.07 -1.75 8.53
C VAL A 87 8.49 -3.21 8.40
N THR A 88 8.56 -3.72 7.16
CA THR A 88 9.02 -5.06 6.82
C THR A 88 9.84 -5.04 5.53
N ASP A 89 10.41 -6.18 5.14
CA ASP A 89 11.10 -6.31 3.84
C ASP A 89 10.14 -6.43 2.65
N LEU A 90 8.83 -6.42 2.89
CA LEU A 90 7.81 -6.50 1.84
C LEU A 90 7.62 -5.17 1.08
N LEU A 91 8.13 -4.04 1.56
CA LEU A 91 8.04 -2.76 0.85
C LEU A 91 9.23 -2.55 -0.07
N HIS A 92 8.95 -2.49 -1.37
CA HIS A 92 9.87 -2.24 -2.46
C HIS A 92 9.69 -0.82 -2.99
N TYR A 93 10.80 -0.11 -3.14
CA TYR A 93 10.81 1.24 -3.69
C TYR A 93 11.25 1.24 -5.15
N VAL A 94 10.42 1.81 -6.03
CA VAL A 94 10.73 1.96 -7.46
C VAL A 94 10.59 3.43 -7.84
N SER A 95 11.53 3.99 -8.59
CA SER A 95 11.46 5.39 -8.99
C SER A 95 10.35 5.62 -10.01
N LEU A 96 9.64 6.76 -9.91
CA LEU A 96 8.65 7.18 -10.91
C LEU A 96 9.28 7.55 -12.27
N LYS A 97 10.62 7.64 -12.34
CA LYS A 97 11.35 7.84 -13.60
C LYS A 97 11.49 6.55 -14.40
N GLU A 98 11.29 5.41 -13.75
CA GLU A 98 11.31 4.12 -14.42
C GLU A 98 10.06 3.90 -15.26
N SER A 99 10.17 3.08 -16.29
CA SER A 99 9.06 2.74 -17.16
C SER A 99 8.04 1.82 -16.46
N ALA A 100 6.82 1.77 -16.98
CA ALA A 100 5.79 0.84 -16.50
C ALA A 100 6.22 -0.63 -16.63
N GLU A 101 7.03 -0.94 -17.67
CA GLU A 101 7.60 -2.27 -17.87
C GLU A 101 8.60 -2.61 -16.77
N GLN A 102 9.43 -1.64 -16.35
CA GLN A 102 10.38 -1.84 -15.26
C GLN A 102 9.63 -2.06 -13.93
N TRP A 103 8.58 -1.27 -13.64
CA TRP A 103 7.71 -1.51 -12.49
C TRP A 103 7.11 -2.91 -12.51
N ALA A 104 6.58 -3.36 -13.65
CA ALA A 104 6.02 -4.70 -13.78
C ALA A 104 7.07 -5.81 -13.61
N HIS A 105 8.31 -5.56 -14.02
CA HIS A 105 9.44 -6.50 -13.83
C HIS A 105 9.78 -6.63 -12.34
N GLU A 106 9.97 -5.50 -11.64
CA GLU A 106 10.25 -5.48 -10.20
C GLU A 106 9.15 -6.18 -9.40
N MET A 107 7.88 -5.94 -9.76
CA MET A 107 6.74 -6.60 -9.12
C MET A 107 6.79 -8.12 -9.31
N ARG A 108 7.00 -8.60 -10.54
CA ARG A 108 7.08 -10.03 -10.84
C ARG A 108 8.23 -10.69 -10.10
N ASP A 109 9.41 -10.09 -10.13
CA ASP A 109 10.61 -10.63 -9.49
C ASP A 109 10.44 -10.72 -7.96
N ALA A 110 9.77 -9.73 -7.35
CA ALA A 110 9.48 -9.76 -5.93
C ALA A 110 8.45 -10.85 -5.59
N LEU A 111 7.39 -10.98 -6.40
CA LEU A 111 6.36 -12.01 -6.19
C LEU A 111 6.92 -13.43 -6.32
N GLU A 112 7.82 -13.67 -7.29
CA GLU A 112 8.49 -14.97 -7.46
C GLU A 112 9.38 -15.34 -6.25
N LYS A 113 9.94 -14.33 -5.56
CA LYS A 113 10.80 -14.51 -4.39
C LYS A 113 10.01 -14.52 -3.07
N THR A 114 8.77 -14.05 -3.08
CA THR A 114 7.93 -14.01 -1.88
C THR A 114 7.56 -15.43 -1.49
N GLY A 115 7.89 -15.81 -0.27
CA GLY A 115 7.52 -17.09 0.31
C GLY A 115 6.05 -17.15 0.72
N GLU A 116 5.72 -18.10 1.61
CA GLU A 116 4.37 -18.22 2.15
C GLU A 116 3.96 -16.93 2.87
N ARG A 117 2.77 -16.44 2.54
CA ARG A 117 2.20 -15.22 3.11
C ARG A 117 1.93 -15.41 4.60
N ARG A 118 2.41 -14.47 5.41
CA ARG A 118 2.17 -14.43 6.86
C ARG A 118 1.66 -13.07 7.31
N ASN A 119 1.02 -13.03 8.47
CA ASN A 119 0.63 -11.80 9.13
C ASN A 119 1.85 -11.13 9.78
N HIS A 120 1.97 -9.81 9.64
CA HIS A 120 3.06 -8.99 10.19
C HIS A 120 2.59 -8.01 11.26
N ALA A 121 1.50 -8.31 11.99
CA ALA A 121 0.97 -7.42 13.01
C ALA A 121 1.98 -7.12 14.13
N ASP A 122 2.82 -8.09 14.50
CA ASP A 122 3.85 -7.90 15.53
C ASP A 122 4.98 -6.96 15.03
N ASP A 123 5.37 -7.06 13.75
CA ASP A 123 6.35 -6.17 13.13
C ASP A 123 5.81 -4.72 13.09
N VAL A 124 4.54 -4.56 12.71
CA VAL A 124 3.84 -3.26 12.66
C VAL A 124 3.70 -2.66 14.06
N ARG A 125 3.39 -3.48 15.07
CA ARG A 125 3.37 -3.06 16.47
C ARG A 125 4.75 -2.62 16.95
N ALA A 126 5.78 -3.41 16.68
CA ALA A 126 7.16 -3.09 17.06
C ALA A 126 7.64 -1.79 16.41
N ALA A 127 7.20 -1.48 15.18
CA ALA A 127 7.45 -0.22 14.51
C ALA A 127 6.63 0.96 15.07
N GLY A 128 5.73 0.72 16.05
CA GLY A 128 4.99 1.76 16.75
C GLY A 128 3.67 2.19 16.11
N TYR A 129 3.10 1.40 15.20
CA TYR A 129 1.85 1.71 14.50
C TYR A 129 0.60 1.05 15.11
N ASP A 130 0.71 0.33 16.25
CA ASP A 130 -0.49 -0.14 16.96
C ASP A 130 -1.23 1.04 17.57
N ILE A 131 -2.50 1.24 17.16
CA ILE A 131 -3.31 2.38 17.60
C ILE A 131 -3.54 2.41 19.11
N ARG A 132 -3.57 1.25 19.79
CA ARG A 132 -3.76 1.16 21.24
C ARG A 132 -2.52 1.68 21.97
N ASP A 133 -1.33 1.31 21.50
CA ASP A 133 -0.05 1.74 22.06
C ASP A 133 0.17 3.24 21.80
N VAL A 134 -0.24 3.72 20.60
CA VAL A 134 -0.20 5.15 20.25
C VAL A 134 -1.16 5.95 21.15
N ALA A 135 -2.40 5.49 21.33
CA ALA A 135 -3.39 6.15 22.16
C ALA A 135 -2.95 6.24 23.62
N ALA A 136 -2.38 5.15 24.18
CA ALA A 136 -1.84 5.14 25.53
C ALA A 136 -0.71 6.17 25.72
N ARG A 137 0.25 6.20 24.77
CA ARG A 137 1.35 7.19 24.80
C ARG A 137 0.87 8.62 24.70
N LEU A 138 -0.13 8.90 23.87
CA LEU A 138 -0.74 10.22 23.77
C LEU A 138 -1.46 10.61 25.06
N GLN A 139 -2.21 9.70 25.65
CA GLN A 139 -2.88 9.93 26.93
C GLN A 139 -1.88 10.28 28.02
N ASP A 140 -0.80 9.52 28.17
CA ASP A 140 0.25 9.80 29.15
C ASP A 140 0.91 11.15 28.89
N LEU A 141 1.16 11.51 27.64
CA LEU A 141 1.72 12.82 27.27
C LEU A 141 0.82 13.98 27.75
N TYR A 142 -0.50 13.88 27.55
CA TYR A 142 -1.44 14.89 27.95
C TYR A 142 -1.58 14.98 29.47
N LEU A 143 -1.68 13.86 30.18
CA LEU A 143 -1.79 13.83 31.64
C LEU A 143 -0.52 14.38 32.30
N ASN A 144 0.66 14.02 31.83
CA ASN A 144 1.93 14.51 32.36
C ASN A 144 2.15 16.01 32.11
N ARG A 145 1.59 16.57 31.04
CA ARG A 145 1.64 18.03 30.79
C ARG A 145 0.61 18.80 31.62
N ALA A 146 -0.58 18.24 31.82
CA ALA A 146 -1.60 18.85 32.67
C ALA A 146 -1.21 18.93 34.15
N GLY A 147 -0.37 17.98 34.63
CA GLY A 147 0.13 17.99 36.00
C GLY A 147 1.33 18.95 36.26
N ARG A 148 1.80 19.69 35.25
CA ARG A 148 2.92 20.65 35.35
C ARG A 148 2.48 22.12 35.24
N ALA A 149 1.19 22.37 35.16
CA ALA A 149 0.55 23.72 35.19
C ALA A 149 -0.09 23.96 36.56
#